data_527c05e94db5267d14682c6e6ea2079d
#
_entry.id   527c05e94db5267d14682c6e6ea2079d
#
_cell.length_a   1.000
_cell.length_b   1.000
_cell.length_c   1.000
_cell.angle_alpha   90.00
_cell.angle_beta   90.00
_cell.angle_gamma   90.00
#
_symmetry.space_group_name_H-M   'P 1'
#
loop_
_entity.id
_entity.type
_entity.pdbx_description
1 polymer ?
#
loop_
_entity_poly.entity_id
_entity_poly.type
_entity_poly.pdbx_seq_one_letter_code
_entity_poly.pdbx_strand_id
1 'polypeptide(L)'
;DYSAPLAYQGYGFTSYNLCVAGTTGGVYKSMIREMLSRQTPQLLVIEVNGFLYNVNSLQDEGTLRQWIDNMEKNDNWLDTISERIEPDDRKNYYVRLLKYHSNWENPKDLVKRQCDIDRNNESDVSLCKSMGIRTQTNPEVSTAENKSKLTDLGKSYLEETIAYCQEKGLKNVLFIRAPHNKKLNKKTNQQLEEIITQNGYAYMNFEYISEEFGIDDKNDYFNTEHLNVFGCEKFTDYLSRYI
;
A
#
# COMPACT_ATOMS: atom_id res chain seq x y z
N ASP A 1 -4.38 -4.41 6.00
CA ASP A 1 -5.20 -4.55 7.20
C ASP A 1 -6.71 -4.79 6.91
N TYR A 2 -7.09 -5.04 5.67
CA TYR A 2 -8.44 -5.39 5.25
C TYR A 2 -8.49 -6.84 4.73
N SER A 3 -9.49 -7.60 5.16
CA SER A 3 -9.64 -9.00 4.78
C SER A 3 -10.70 -9.20 3.69
N ALA A 4 -10.25 -9.35 2.44
CA ALA A 4 -11.15 -9.64 1.33
C ALA A 4 -12.01 -10.92 1.52
N PRO A 5 -11.47 -12.03 2.09
CA PRO A 5 -12.28 -13.21 2.41
C PRO A 5 -13.40 -12.94 3.43
N LEU A 6 -13.12 -12.18 4.50
CA LEU A 6 -14.14 -11.86 5.51
C LEU A 6 -15.23 -10.93 4.95
N ALA A 7 -14.86 -9.95 4.14
CA ALA A 7 -15.83 -9.07 3.48
C ALA A 7 -16.74 -9.84 2.52
N TYR A 8 -16.23 -10.82 1.79
CA TYR A 8 -17.03 -11.68 0.96
C TYR A 8 -18.00 -12.55 1.79
N GLN A 9 -17.49 -13.16 2.86
CA GLN A 9 -18.29 -14.02 3.73
C GLN A 9 -19.41 -13.24 4.44
N GLY A 10 -19.12 -12.05 4.94
CA GLY A 10 -20.09 -11.25 5.69
C GLY A 10 -21.05 -10.44 4.82
N TYR A 11 -20.59 -9.93 3.68
CA TYR A 11 -21.31 -8.92 2.90
C TYR A 11 -21.42 -9.23 1.39
N GLY A 12 -20.82 -10.30 0.92
CA GLY A 12 -20.83 -10.69 -0.49
C GLY A 12 -19.92 -9.86 -1.40
N PHE A 13 -19.06 -8.98 -0.84
CA PHE A 13 -18.15 -8.17 -1.64
C PHE A 13 -17.02 -8.99 -2.23
N THR A 14 -16.85 -8.93 -3.54
CA THR A 14 -15.65 -9.43 -4.20
C THR A 14 -14.61 -8.34 -4.21
N SER A 15 -13.52 -8.51 -3.46
CA SER A 15 -12.44 -7.53 -3.34
C SER A 15 -11.05 -8.17 -3.40
N TYR A 16 -10.04 -7.34 -3.60
CA TYR A 16 -8.64 -7.75 -3.65
C TYR A 16 -7.75 -6.62 -3.13
N ASN A 17 -6.75 -6.96 -2.30
CA ASN A 17 -5.75 -6.02 -1.83
C ASN A 17 -4.59 -5.98 -2.84
N LEU A 18 -4.48 -4.91 -3.61
CA LEU A 18 -3.33 -4.67 -4.46
C LEU A 18 -2.31 -3.85 -3.65
N CYS A 19 -1.36 -4.52 -3.02
CA CYS A 19 -0.35 -3.88 -2.18
C CYS A 19 0.97 -4.63 -2.22
N VAL A 20 2.05 -3.92 -1.93
CA VAL A 20 3.38 -4.46 -1.69
C VAL A 20 3.93 -3.85 -0.40
N ALA A 21 4.85 -4.55 0.29
CA ALA A 21 5.43 -4.05 1.52
C ALA A 21 6.21 -2.74 1.26
N GLY A 22 6.05 -1.74 2.13
CA GLY A 22 6.73 -0.45 2.00
C GLY A 22 6.31 0.38 0.78
N THR A 23 5.10 0.15 0.23
CA THR A 23 4.59 0.87 -0.93
C THR A 23 4.61 2.37 -0.72
N THR A 24 5.27 3.12 -1.62
CA THR A 24 5.21 4.58 -1.66
C THR A 24 4.12 5.07 -2.60
N GLY A 25 3.62 6.29 -2.38
CA GLY A 25 2.66 6.93 -3.27
C GLY A 25 3.13 7.03 -4.73
N GLY A 26 4.45 7.00 -4.95
CA GLY A 26 5.03 7.06 -6.29
C GLY A 26 4.64 5.92 -7.22
N VAL A 27 4.21 4.76 -6.71
CA VAL A 27 3.76 3.64 -7.56
C VAL A 27 2.25 3.51 -7.66
N TYR A 28 1.47 4.32 -6.97
CA TYR A 28 0.01 4.18 -6.95
C TYR A 28 -0.63 4.36 -8.33
N LYS A 29 -0.19 5.33 -9.11
CA LYS A 29 -0.63 5.50 -10.49
C LYS A 29 -0.39 4.23 -11.33
N SER A 30 0.79 3.62 -11.19
CA SER A 30 1.12 2.36 -11.87
C SER A 30 0.25 1.20 -11.40
N MET A 31 -0.04 1.12 -10.09
CA MET A 31 -0.92 0.10 -9.52
C MET A 31 -2.36 0.24 -10.04
N ILE A 32 -2.88 1.46 -10.11
CA ILE A 32 -4.20 1.75 -10.67
C ILE A 32 -4.22 1.40 -12.16
N ARG A 33 -3.17 1.72 -12.91
CA ARG A 33 -3.01 1.38 -14.32
C ARG A 33 -3.04 -0.13 -14.54
N GLU A 34 -2.34 -0.89 -13.69
CA GLU A 34 -2.34 -2.36 -13.74
C GLU A 34 -3.73 -2.94 -13.42
N MET A 35 -4.40 -2.41 -12.40
CA MET A 35 -5.77 -2.81 -12.07
C MET A 35 -6.72 -2.57 -13.23
N LEU A 36 -6.68 -1.37 -13.83
CA LEU A 36 -7.58 -0.98 -14.93
C LEU A 36 -7.33 -1.76 -16.23
N SER A 37 -6.12 -2.29 -16.42
CA SER A 37 -5.83 -3.16 -17.56
C SER A 37 -6.58 -4.51 -17.49
N ARG A 38 -7.03 -4.88 -16.30
CA ARG A 38 -7.68 -6.19 -16.04
C ARG A 38 -9.14 -6.07 -15.67
N GLN A 39 -9.52 -5.00 -14.97
CA GLN A 39 -10.89 -4.82 -14.46
C GLN A 39 -11.17 -3.36 -14.13
N THR A 40 -12.45 -2.99 -14.15
CA THR A 40 -12.91 -1.70 -13.62
C THR A 40 -13.63 -1.95 -12.30
N PRO A 41 -13.12 -1.50 -11.17
CA PRO A 41 -13.76 -1.70 -9.88
C PRO A 41 -15.03 -0.84 -9.77
N GLN A 42 -16.02 -1.30 -9.01
CA GLN A 42 -17.17 -0.49 -8.63
C GLN A 42 -16.80 0.57 -7.59
N LEU A 43 -15.84 0.24 -6.73
CA LEU A 43 -15.23 1.14 -5.74
C LEU A 43 -13.73 0.88 -5.69
N LEU A 44 -12.95 1.94 -5.79
CA LEU A 44 -11.51 1.91 -5.53
C LEU A 44 -11.24 2.52 -4.15
N VAL A 45 -10.63 1.75 -3.26
CA VAL A 45 -10.19 2.24 -1.94
C VAL A 45 -8.68 2.45 -1.98
N ILE A 46 -8.22 3.65 -1.65
CA ILE A 46 -6.80 4.04 -1.67
C ILE A 46 -6.37 4.38 -0.24
N GLU A 47 -5.45 3.63 0.31
CA GLU A 47 -4.83 3.92 1.60
C GLU A 47 -3.77 5.03 1.44
N VAL A 48 -3.86 6.09 2.26
CA VAL A 48 -3.02 7.30 2.08
C VAL A 48 -1.63 7.21 2.68
N ASN A 49 -1.31 6.16 3.44
CA ASN A 49 -0.03 6.04 4.13
C ASN A 49 1.18 6.15 3.19
N GLY A 50 1.05 5.61 1.99
CA GLY A 50 2.12 5.67 0.99
C GLY A 50 2.54 7.09 0.58
N PHE A 51 1.67 8.09 0.73
CA PHE A 51 2.01 9.49 0.47
C PHE A 51 2.74 10.16 1.66
N LEU A 52 2.75 9.50 2.82
CA LEU A 52 3.37 10.00 4.05
C LEU A 52 4.75 9.41 4.30
N TYR A 53 5.16 8.41 3.55
CA TYR A 53 6.53 7.91 3.63
C TYR A 53 7.49 9.01 3.18
N ASN A 54 8.39 9.41 4.11
CA ASN A 54 9.47 10.34 3.84
C ASN A 54 10.59 9.67 3.02
N VAL A 55 10.24 8.94 2.01
CA VAL A 55 11.22 8.43 1.07
C VAL A 55 11.65 9.63 0.25
N ASN A 56 12.77 10.20 0.63
CA ASN A 56 13.44 11.18 -0.20
C ASN A 56 13.80 10.47 -1.49
N SER A 57 12.99 10.70 -2.48
CA SER A 57 13.32 10.37 -3.83
C SER A 57 12.98 8.96 -4.31
N LEU A 58 12.81 8.90 -5.54
CA LEU A 58 13.18 7.93 -6.56
C LEU A 58 14.37 7.01 -6.20
N GLN A 59 15.11 7.33 -5.14
CA GLN A 59 16.31 6.63 -4.70
C GLN A 59 16.08 5.46 -3.74
N ASP A 60 14.87 5.24 -3.25
CA ASP A 60 14.60 3.99 -2.54
C ASP A 60 14.31 2.89 -3.55
N GLU A 61 15.36 2.51 -4.24
CA GLU A 61 15.37 1.48 -5.25
C GLU A 61 14.72 0.18 -4.75
N GLY A 62 14.90 -0.14 -3.46
CA GLY A 62 14.32 -1.34 -2.85
C GLY A 62 12.79 -1.35 -2.92
N THR A 63 12.15 -0.26 -2.56
CA THR A 63 10.69 -0.14 -2.55
C THR A 63 10.11 -0.11 -3.95
N LEU A 64 10.72 0.64 -4.86
CA LEU A 64 10.31 0.68 -6.27
C LEU A 64 10.45 -0.70 -6.93
N ARG A 65 11.53 -1.41 -6.64
CA ARG A 65 11.77 -2.77 -7.17
C ARG A 65 10.74 -3.78 -6.68
N GLN A 66 10.24 -3.67 -5.47
CA GLN A 66 9.19 -4.57 -4.99
C GLN A 66 7.93 -4.53 -5.88
N TRP A 67 7.63 -3.37 -6.46
CA TRP A 67 6.56 -3.25 -7.44
C TRP A 67 7.03 -3.55 -8.86
N ILE A 68 8.02 -2.81 -9.37
CA ILE A 68 8.44 -2.85 -10.79
C ILE A 68 8.96 -4.22 -11.21
N ASP A 69 9.70 -4.91 -10.35
CA ASP A 69 10.29 -6.21 -10.69
C ASP A 69 9.26 -7.34 -10.77
N ASN A 70 8.11 -7.17 -10.12
CA ASN A 70 7.00 -8.13 -10.13
C ASN A 70 5.93 -7.82 -11.18
N MET A 71 6.04 -6.68 -11.88
CA MET A 71 5.11 -6.34 -12.96
C MET A 71 5.31 -7.23 -14.18
N GLU A 72 4.21 -7.47 -14.90
CA GLU A 72 4.28 -7.98 -16.27
C GLU A 72 4.99 -6.96 -17.16
N LYS A 73 5.88 -7.42 -18.05
CA LYS A 73 6.65 -6.55 -18.96
C LYS A 73 5.79 -6.07 -20.12
N ASN A 74 4.96 -5.09 -19.84
CA ASN A 74 4.03 -4.45 -20.75
C ASN A 74 4.28 -2.93 -20.79
N ASP A 75 3.41 -2.18 -21.44
CA ASP A 75 3.51 -0.72 -21.54
C ASP A 75 3.48 -0.06 -20.17
N ASN A 76 2.64 -0.56 -19.22
CA ASN A 76 2.62 -0.05 -17.85
C ASN A 76 3.97 -0.17 -17.14
N TRP A 77 4.68 -1.30 -17.35
CA TRP A 77 6.03 -1.50 -16.81
C TRP A 77 7.03 -0.49 -17.40
N LEU A 78 6.99 -0.27 -18.74
CA LEU A 78 7.84 0.71 -19.42
C LEU A 78 7.55 2.13 -18.92
N ASP A 79 6.28 2.51 -18.84
CA ASP A 79 5.85 3.81 -18.36
C ASP A 79 6.29 4.03 -16.89
N THR A 80 6.11 3.02 -16.03
CA THR A 80 6.50 3.10 -14.63
C THR A 80 7.99 3.35 -14.48
N ILE A 81 8.83 2.65 -15.24
CA ILE A 81 10.28 2.88 -15.25
C ILE A 81 10.60 4.30 -15.74
N SER A 82 9.94 4.73 -16.82
CA SER A 82 10.20 6.06 -17.38
C SER A 82 9.77 7.21 -16.46
N GLU A 83 8.71 6.99 -15.68
CA GLU A 83 8.14 7.98 -14.76
C GLU A 83 8.90 8.04 -13.42
N ARG A 84 9.52 6.92 -12.99
CA ARG A 84 10.04 6.78 -11.62
C ARG A 84 11.54 6.56 -11.51
N ILE A 85 12.19 6.21 -12.60
CA ILE A 85 13.62 5.89 -12.60
C ILE A 85 14.39 6.91 -13.42
N GLU A 86 15.47 7.41 -12.83
CA GLU A 86 16.38 8.32 -13.52
C GLU A 86 16.92 7.69 -14.81
N PRO A 87 17.09 8.45 -15.90
CA PRO A 87 17.47 7.93 -17.21
C PRO A 87 18.69 7.01 -17.17
N ASP A 88 19.72 7.36 -16.40
CA ASP A 88 20.98 6.61 -16.31
C ASP A 88 20.82 5.26 -15.61
N ASP A 89 19.80 5.11 -14.74
CA ASP A 89 19.54 3.92 -13.96
C ASP A 89 18.55 2.97 -14.63
N ARG A 90 17.80 3.41 -15.64
CA ARG A 90 16.77 2.60 -16.32
C ARG A 90 17.31 1.30 -16.92
N LYS A 91 18.55 1.30 -17.38
CA LYS A 91 19.25 0.10 -17.88
C LYS A 91 19.25 -1.05 -16.88
N ASN A 92 19.29 -0.73 -15.57
CA ASN A 92 19.30 -1.72 -14.48
C ASN A 92 17.97 -2.47 -14.35
N TYR A 93 16.89 -1.94 -14.92
CA TYR A 93 15.57 -2.57 -14.98
C TYR A 93 15.37 -3.34 -16.27
N TYR A 94 15.88 -2.85 -17.40
CA TYR A 94 15.74 -3.49 -18.70
C TYR A 94 16.62 -4.73 -18.85
N VAL A 95 17.83 -4.69 -18.28
CA VAL A 95 18.85 -5.74 -18.45
C VAL A 95 19.02 -6.51 -17.14
N ARG A 96 18.46 -7.73 -17.07
CA ARG A 96 18.52 -8.57 -15.87
C ARG A 96 19.96 -8.82 -15.37
N LEU A 97 20.92 -8.95 -16.29
CA LEU A 97 22.32 -9.16 -15.92
C LEU A 97 22.88 -8.01 -15.08
N LEU A 98 22.50 -6.76 -15.41
CA LEU A 98 22.94 -5.57 -14.67
C LEU A 98 22.32 -5.53 -13.29
N LYS A 99 21.08 -5.99 -13.13
CA LYS A 99 20.40 -6.09 -11.83
C LYS A 99 21.15 -7.01 -10.85
N TYR A 100 21.74 -8.09 -11.35
CA TYR A 100 22.35 -9.12 -10.52
C TYR A 100 23.88 -9.17 -10.63
N HIS A 101 24.50 -8.18 -11.28
CA HIS A 101 25.93 -8.21 -11.59
C HIS A 101 26.83 -8.31 -10.34
N SER A 102 26.43 -7.77 -9.20
CA SER A 102 27.18 -7.88 -7.94
C SER A 102 26.92 -9.19 -7.18
N ASN A 103 25.91 -9.98 -7.58
CA ASN A 103 25.56 -11.21 -6.86
C ASN A 103 26.50 -12.39 -7.20
N TRP A 104 27.22 -12.35 -8.32
CA TRP A 104 28.18 -13.39 -8.68
C TRP A 104 29.47 -13.35 -7.84
N GLU A 105 29.73 -12.25 -7.14
CA GLU A 105 30.82 -12.19 -6.17
C GLU A 105 30.59 -13.15 -4.99
N ASN A 106 29.34 -13.57 -4.78
CA ASN A 106 28.96 -14.42 -3.67
C ASN A 106 27.97 -15.53 -4.10
N PRO A 107 28.41 -16.53 -4.88
CA PRO A 107 27.52 -17.54 -5.47
C PRO A 107 26.81 -18.41 -4.41
N LYS A 108 27.36 -18.55 -3.20
CA LYS A 108 26.70 -19.27 -2.09
C LYS A 108 25.46 -18.55 -1.60
N ASP A 109 25.47 -17.22 -1.56
CA ASP A 109 24.32 -16.42 -1.17
C ASP A 109 23.21 -16.44 -2.23
N LEU A 110 23.57 -16.56 -3.51
CA LEU A 110 22.61 -16.76 -4.60
C LEU A 110 21.80 -18.05 -4.42
N VAL A 111 22.48 -19.16 -4.16
CA VAL A 111 21.83 -20.47 -3.94
C VAL A 111 20.94 -20.42 -2.70
N LYS A 112 21.44 -19.82 -1.61
CA LYS A 112 20.66 -19.67 -0.38
C LYS A 112 19.40 -18.83 -0.60
N ARG A 113 19.52 -17.69 -1.29
CA ARG A 113 18.38 -16.80 -1.60
C ARG A 113 17.36 -17.50 -2.49
N GLN A 114 17.78 -18.31 -3.46
CA GLN A 114 16.86 -19.08 -4.29
C GLN A 114 16.09 -20.11 -3.47
N CYS A 115 16.77 -20.84 -2.56
CA CYS A 115 16.11 -21.77 -1.65
C CYS A 115 15.12 -21.07 -0.70
N ASP A 116 15.46 -19.85 -0.25
CA ASP A 116 14.58 -19.06 0.61
C ASP A 116 13.37 -18.53 -0.17
N ILE A 117 13.52 -18.15 -1.43
CA ILE A 117 12.42 -17.77 -2.33
C ILE A 117 11.49 -18.97 -2.56
N ASP A 118 12.02 -20.13 -2.85
CA ASP A 118 11.22 -21.34 -3.09
C ASP A 118 10.43 -21.75 -1.86
N ARG A 119 10.99 -21.60 -0.65
CA ARG A 119 10.27 -21.86 0.61
C ARG A 119 9.18 -20.80 0.89
N ASN A 120 9.42 -19.54 0.53
CA ASN A 120 8.46 -18.46 0.77
C ASN A 120 7.36 -18.38 -0.29
N ASN A 121 7.52 -19.04 -1.45
CA ASN A 121 6.47 -19.12 -2.47
C ASN A 121 5.27 -20.00 -2.06
N GLU A 122 5.40 -20.78 -1.01
CA GLU A 122 4.29 -21.50 -0.37
C GLU A 122 3.51 -20.63 0.62
N SER A 123 3.75 -19.31 0.65
CA SER A 123 3.11 -18.43 1.62
C SER A 123 1.61 -18.25 1.33
N ASP A 124 0.81 -18.26 2.38
CA ASP A 124 -0.66 -18.12 2.38
C ASP A 124 -1.20 -16.78 1.84
N VAL A 125 -0.32 -15.87 1.44
CA VAL A 125 -0.70 -14.51 0.98
C VAL A 125 -1.62 -14.56 -0.24
N SER A 126 -1.42 -15.50 -1.15
CA SER A 126 -2.26 -15.67 -2.32
C SER A 126 -3.66 -16.19 -1.97
N LEU A 127 -3.74 -17.06 -0.97
CA LEU A 127 -5.01 -17.62 -0.47
C LEU A 127 -5.85 -16.56 0.24
N CYS A 128 -5.19 -15.60 0.90
CA CYS A 128 -5.83 -14.49 1.61
C CYS A 128 -5.99 -13.22 0.75
N LYS A 129 -5.88 -13.32 -0.57
CA LYS A 129 -5.99 -12.19 -1.50
C LYS A 129 -5.11 -11.01 -1.08
N SER A 130 -3.83 -11.30 -0.87
CA SER A 130 -2.78 -10.35 -0.47
C SER A 130 -2.91 -9.79 0.96
N MET A 131 -3.65 -10.43 1.84
CA MET A 131 -3.64 -10.12 3.26
C MET A 131 -2.60 -10.97 3.99
N GLY A 132 -1.68 -10.35 4.70
CA GLY A 132 -0.79 -11.05 5.64
C GLY A 132 -1.54 -11.38 6.95
N ILE A 133 -1.57 -12.65 7.34
CA ILE A 133 -2.15 -13.07 8.63
C ILE A 133 -1.13 -12.84 9.74
N ARG A 134 -1.52 -12.08 10.76
CA ARG A 134 -0.70 -11.76 11.93
C ARG A 134 -1.50 -12.02 13.18
N THR A 135 -1.14 -13.07 13.90
CA THR A 135 -1.87 -13.53 15.10
C THR A 135 -1.32 -12.97 16.40
N GLN A 136 -0.08 -12.48 16.40
CA GLN A 136 0.54 -11.92 17.60
C GLN A 136 -0.05 -10.57 17.96
N THR A 137 -0.11 -10.29 19.25
CA THR A 137 -0.41 -8.97 19.79
C THR A 137 0.89 -8.28 20.16
N ASN A 138 1.03 -7.00 19.79
CA ASN A 138 2.12 -6.18 20.31
C ASN A 138 1.57 -5.27 21.41
N PRO A 139 1.99 -5.47 22.66
CA PRO A 139 1.50 -4.69 23.80
C PRO A 139 2.06 -3.25 23.84
N GLU A 140 2.92 -2.84 22.91
CA GLU A 140 3.41 -1.47 22.88
C GLU A 140 2.31 -0.51 22.43
N VAL A 141 1.55 -0.05 23.40
CA VAL A 141 0.60 1.05 23.20
C VAL A 141 1.38 2.36 23.16
N SER A 142 1.34 3.04 22.03
CA SER A 142 1.95 4.35 21.91
C SER A 142 0.90 5.45 22.00
N THR A 143 1.02 6.29 23.04
CA THR A 143 0.26 7.54 23.14
C THR A 143 0.89 8.68 22.33
N ALA A 144 2.05 8.43 21.71
CA ALA A 144 2.75 9.43 20.93
C ALA A 144 2.03 9.65 19.57
N GLU A 145 1.83 10.91 19.24
CA GLU A 145 1.29 11.30 17.94
C GLU A 145 2.24 10.90 16.80
N ASN A 146 1.71 10.40 15.71
CA ASN A 146 2.48 10.17 14.49
C ASN A 146 2.84 11.51 13.85
N LYS A 147 4.14 11.82 13.80
CA LYS A 147 4.68 13.09 13.29
C LYS A 147 4.94 13.09 11.78
N SER A 148 4.48 12.08 11.06
CA SER A 148 4.61 12.04 9.59
C SER A 148 4.01 13.31 8.98
N LYS A 149 4.68 13.80 7.95
CA LYS A 149 4.28 15.02 7.23
C LYS A 149 4.02 14.66 5.78
N LEU A 150 3.03 15.31 5.19
CA LEU A 150 2.88 15.31 3.74
C LEU A 150 3.98 16.21 3.17
N THR A 151 5.04 15.60 2.62
CA THR A 151 6.13 16.31 1.96
C THR A 151 5.68 16.82 0.59
N ASP A 152 6.42 17.74 -0.03
CA ASP A 152 6.11 18.22 -1.39
C ASP A 152 6.10 17.04 -2.39
N LEU A 153 7.00 16.07 -2.24
CA LEU A 153 7.01 14.86 -3.06
C LEU A 153 5.77 14.00 -2.81
N GLY A 154 5.43 13.73 -1.54
CA GLY A 154 4.23 12.96 -1.19
C GLY A 154 2.96 13.64 -1.69
N LYS A 155 2.90 14.98 -1.59
CA LYS A 155 1.81 15.79 -2.13
C LYS A 155 1.72 15.64 -3.66
N SER A 156 2.84 15.73 -4.36
CA SER A 156 2.86 15.57 -5.83
C SER A 156 2.35 14.19 -6.26
N TYR A 157 2.70 13.14 -5.54
CA TYR A 157 2.20 11.78 -5.81
C TYR A 157 0.70 11.63 -5.54
N LEU A 158 0.19 12.28 -4.48
CA LEU A 158 -1.24 12.31 -4.19
C LEU A 158 -2.01 13.03 -5.31
N GLU A 159 -1.54 14.22 -5.71
CA GLU A 159 -2.13 15.01 -6.79
C GLU A 159 -2.07 14.26 -8.13
N GLU A 160 -0.96 13.60 -8.45
CA GLU A 160 -0.82 12.74 -9.64
C GLU A 160 -1.81 11.57 -9.62
N THR A 161 -1.97 10.91 -8.46
CA THR A 161 -2.90 9.80 -8.29
C THR A 161 -4.34 10.27 -8.49
N ILE A 162 -4.71 11.38 -7.90
CA ILE A 162 -6.04 12.00 -8.04
C ILE A 162 -6.29 12.37 -9.51
N ALA A 163 -5.36 13.07 -10.15
CA ALA A 163 -5.47 13.48 -11.55
C ALA A 163 -5.64 12.26 -12.47
N TYR A 164 -4.91 11.18 -12.20
CA TYR A 164 -5.05 9.94 -12.96
C TYR A 164 -6.42 9.28 -12.78
N CYS A 165 -6.95 9.25 -11.55
CA CYS A 165 -8.30 8.76 -11.29
C CYS A 165 -9.35 9.58 -12.06
N GLN A 166 -9.22 10.91 -12.09
CA GLN A 166 -10.09 11.81 -12.84
C GLN A 166 -9.98 11.58 -14.35
N GLU A 167 -8.76 11.48 -14.89
CA GLU A 167 -8.49 11.17 -16.31
C GLU A 167 -9.17 9.86 -16.73
N LYS A 168 -9.13 8.85 -15.88
CA LYS A 168 -9.77 7.53 -16.15
C LYS A 168 -11.26 7.49 -15.82
N GLY A 169 -11.85 8.60 -15.39
CA GLY A 169 -13.27 8.68 -15.08
C GLY A 169 -13.70 7.86 -13.85
N LEU A 170 -12.77 7.55 -12.94
CA LEU A 170 -13.07 6.84 -11.70
C LEU A 170 -13.79 7.78 -10.73
N LYS A 171 -15.09 7.60 -10.59
CA LYS A 171 -15.93 8.45 -9.73
C LYS A 171 -16.02 7.92 -8.31
N ASN A 172 -16.07 6.61 -8.15
CA ASN A 172 -16.20 5.95 -6.86
C ASN A 172 -14.80 5.63 -6.32
N VAL A 173 -14.13 6.61 -5.76
CA VAL A 173 -12.83 6.47 -5.11
C VAL A 173 -12.97 6.96 -3.67
N LEU A 174 -12.59 6.12 -2.73
CA LEU A 174 -12.51 6.43 -1.30
C LEU A 174 -11.04 6.41 -0.88
N PHE A 175 -10.53 7.53 -0.44
CA PHE A 175 -9.23 7.59 0.20
C PHE A 175 -9.40 7.33 1.70
N ILE A 176 -8.58 6.45 2.25
CA ILE A 176 -8.66 6.09 3.66
C ILE A 176 -7.31 6.22 4.36
N ARG A 177 -7.37 6.48 5.64
CA ARG A 177 -6.30 6.17 6.57
C ARG A 177 -6.74 4.99 7.42
N ALA A 178 -6.12 3.84 7.25
CA ALA A 178 -6.40 2.64 8.02
C ALA A 178 -6.02 2.85 9.51
N PRO A 179 -6.60 2.09 10.45
CA PRO A 179 -6.25 2.22 11.85
C PRO A 179 -4.78 1.94 12.12
N HIS A 180 -4.12 2.86 12.81
CA HIS A 180 -2.76 2.73 13.35
C HIS A 180 -2.77 3.05 14.83
N ASN A 181 -1.95 2.39 15.60
CA ASN A 181 -1.82 2.64 17.04
C ASN A 181 -1.34 4.08 17.33
N LYS A 182 -0.48 4.64 16.46
CA LYS A 182 -0.07 6.04 16.51
C LYS A 182 -0.93 6.87 15.57
N LYS A 183 -1.87 7.62 16.12
CA LYS A 183 -2.77 8.49 15.33
C LYS A 183 -1.99 9.59 14.61
N LEU A 184 -2.28 9.81 13.35
CA LEU A 184 -1.69 10.85 12.53
C LEU A 184 -1.95 12.22 13.14
N ASN A 185 -0.98 13.13 13.08
CA ASN A 185 -1.17 14.49 13.58
C ASN A 185 -2.26 15.23 12.79
N LYS A 186 -3.02 16.06 13.50
CA LYS A 186 -4.18 16.78 12.95
C LYS A 186 -3.86 17.64 11.73
N LYS A 187 -2.68 18.27 11.72
CA LYS A 187 -2.27 19.15 10.62
C LYS A 187 -2.10 18.38 9.32
N THR A 188 -1.39 17.25 9.37
CA THR A 188 -1.18 16.40 8.18
C THR A 188 -2.49 15.76 7.73
N ASN A 189 -3.34 15.33 8.69
CA ASN A 189 -4.66 14.82 8.36
C ASN A 189 -5.51 15.84 7.60
N GLN A 190 -5.56 17.07 8.09
CA GLN A 190 -6.30 18.16 7.46
C GLN A 190 -5.77 18.46 6.05
N GLN A 191 -4.46 18.46 5.85
CA GLN A 191 -3.87 18.65 4.52
C GLN A 191 -4.30 17.57 3.52
N LEU A 192 -4.32 16.29 3.94
CA LEU A 192 -4.81 15.19 3.11
C LEU A 192 -6.29 15.38 2.78
N GLU A 193 -7.12 15.64 3.79
CA GLU A 193 -8.56 15.86 3.64
C GLU A 193 -8.86 17.01 2.67
N GLU A 194 -8.21 18.16 2.85
CA GLU A 194 -8.39 19.33 1.98
C GLU A 194 -8.05 19.01 0.52
N ILE A 195 -6.89 18.38 0.25
CA ILE A 195 -6.49 18.04 -1.11
C ILE A 195 -7.48 17.06 -1.75
N ILE A 196 -7.86 16.02 -1.04
CA ILE A 196 -8.72 14.95 -1.57
C ILE A 196 -10.13 15.48 -1.83
N THR A 197 -10.72 16.16 -0.84
CA THR A 197 -12.11 16.65 -0.93
C THR A 197 -12.29 17.80 -1.92
N GLN A 198 -11.31 18.71 -2.03
CA GLN A 198 -11.32 19.76 -3.06
C GLN A 198 -11.29 19.19 -4.48
N ASN A 199 -10.79 17.99 -4.65
CA ASN A 199 -10.79 17.26 -5.92
C ASN A 199 -12.02 16.35 -6.13
N GLY A 200 -13.02 16.44 -5.23
CA GLY A 200 -14.30 15.76 -5.36
C GLY A 200 -14.32 14.29 -4.92
N TYR A 201 -13.30 13.83 -4.20
CA TYR A 201 -13.25 12.48 -3.64
C TYR A 201 -13.53 12.45 -2.14
N ALA A 202 -13.99 11.32 -1.64
CA ALA A 202 -14.21 11.11 -0.21
C ALA A 202 -12.89 10.74 0.50
N TYR A 203 -12.73 11.21 1.73
CA TYR A 203 -11.65 10.84 2.63
C TYR A 203 -12.18 10.44 3.99
N MET A 204 -11.64 9.37 4.55
CA MET A 204 -11.97 8.91 5.91
C MET A 204 -10.70 8.50 6.66
N ASN A 205 -10.51 9.07 7.84
CA ASN A 205 -9.45 8.64 8.76
C ASN A 205 -10.04 7.74 9.86
N PHE A 206 -9.82 6.43 9.71
CA PHE A 206 -10.30 5.42 10.65
C PHE A 206 -9.50 5.38 11.97
N GLU A 207 -8.32 6.02 12.03
CA GLU A 207 -7.58 6.14 13.29
C GLU A 207 -8.35 6.95 14.33
N TYR A 208 -9.11 7.97 13.90
CA TYR A 208 -9.83 8.86 14.81
C TYR A 208 -11.16 8.30 15.31
N ILE A 209 -11.69 7.31 14.62
CA ILE A 209 -12.95 6.65 14.95
C ILE A 209 -12.77 5.18 15.31
N SER A 210 -11.54 4.74 15.56
CA SER A 210 -11.21 3.32 15.83
C SER A 210 -11.99 2.75 17.04
N GLU A 211 -12.32 3.58 18.01
CA GLU A 211 -13.13 3.20 19.18
C GLU A 211 -14.58 2.86 18.80
N GLU A 212 -15.14 3.46 17.74
CA GLU A 212 -16.52 3.24 17.31
C GLU A 212 -16.75 1.80 16.81
N PHE A 213 -15.71 1.15 16.31
CA PHE A 213 -15.75 -0.26 15.88
C PHE A 213 -14.93 -1.18 16.77
N GLY A 214 -14.64 -0.73 18.00
CA GLY A 214 -14.13 -1.53 19.10
C GLY A 214 -12.68 -1.97 18.92
N ILE A 215 -11.82 -1.20 18.24
CA ILE A 215 -10.38 -1.43 18.21
C ILE A 215 -9.80 -1.18 19.61
N ASP A 216 -9.09 -2.17 20.13
CA ASP A 216 -8.34 -2.12 21.37
C ASP A 216 -6.84 -1.97 21.06
N ASP A 217 -6.24 -0.86 21.49
CA ASP A 217 -4.84 -0.54 21.23
C ASP A 217 -3.85 -1.61 21.78
N LYS A 218 -4.25 -2.40 22.76
CA LYS A 218 -3.41 -3.43 23.36
C LYS A 218 -3.53 -4.79 22.68
N ASN A 219 -4.73 -5.10 22.16
CA ASN A 219 -5.06 -6.45 21.75
C ASN A 219 -5.23 -6.61 20.24
N ASP A 220 -5.49 -5.51 19.50
CA ASP A 220 -5.87 -5.58 18.09
C ASP A 220 -4.76 -5.20 17.12
N TYR A 221 -3.58 -4.85 17.63
CA TYR A 221 -2.43 -4.52 16.80
C TYR A 221 -1.34 -5.59 16.85
N PHE A 222 -0.72 -5.83 15.71
CA PHE A 222 0.51 -6.61 15.59
C PHE A 222 1.74 -5.77 15.95
N ASN A 223 1.75 -4.53 15.49
CA ASN A 223 2.75 -3.49 15.79
C ASN A 223 2.11 -2.10 15.70
N THR A 224 2.89 -1.03 15.78
CA THR A 224 2.38 0.34 15.77
C THR A 224 1.68 0.75 14.47
N GLU A 225 1.83 -0.02 13.40
CA GLU A 225 1.36 0.34 12.05
C GLU A 225 0.40 -0.69 11.44
N HIS A 226 0.25 -1.85 12.06
CA HIS A 226 -0.54 -2.92 11.48
C HIS A 226 -1.46 -3.56 12.52
N LEU A 227 -2.70 -3.77 12.12
CA LEU A 227 -3.64 -4.60 12.85
C LEU A 227 -3.20 -6.07 12.85
N ASN A 228 -3.49 -6.79 13.91
CA ASN A 228 -3.45 -8.24 13.92
C ASN A 228 -4.77 -8.82 13.34
N VAL A 229 -4.93 -10.14 13.38
CA VAL A 229 -6.12 -10.79 12.81
C VAL A 229 -7.42 -10.29 13.46
N PHE A 230 -7.43 -10.02 14.76
CA PHE A 230 -8.63 -9.56 15.49
C PHE A 230 -9.00 -8.13 15.13
N GLY A 231 -8.01 -7.23 15.10
CA GLY A 231 -8.22 -5.86 14.65
C GLY A 231 -8.61 -5.78 13.16
N CYS A 232 -8.02 -6.63 12.33
CA CYS A 232 -8.35 -6.74 10.92
C CYS A 232 -9.82 -7.18 10.71
N GLU A 233 -10.31 -8.13 11.50
CA GLU A 233 -11.71 -8.56 11.46
C GLU A 233 -12.66 -7.40 11.77
N LYS A 234 -12.43 -6.68 12.88
CA LYS A 234 -13.23 -5.52 13.30
C LYS A 234 -13.23 -4.42 12.26
N PHE A 235 -12.05 -4.07 11.74
CA PHE A 235 -11.92 -3.04 10.72
C PHE A 235 -12.57 -3.45 9.40
N THR A 236 -12.42 -4.70 8.98
CA THR A 236 -13.06 -5.22 7.76
C THR A 236 -14.58 -5.17 7.86
N ASP A 237 -15.14 -5.60 9.00
CA ASP A 237 -16.57 -5.56 9.24
C ASP A 237 -17.11 -4.13 9.21
N TYR A 238 -16.43 -3.19 9.89
CA TYR A 238 -16.83 -1.79 9.91
C TYR A 238 -16.74 -1.15 8.53
N LEU A 239 -15.59 -1.29 7.84
CA LEU A 239 -15.41 -0.74 6.49
C LEU A 239 -16.43 -1.31 5.52
N SER A 240 -16.71 -2.62 5.59
CA SER A 240 -17.68 -3.27 4.70
C SER A 240 -19.12 -2.79 4.92
N ARG A 241 -19.45 -2.32 6.12
CA ARG A 241 -20.74 -1.66 6.37
C ARG A 241 -20.77 -0.19 5.94
N TYR A 242 -19.59 0.46 5.94
CA TYR A 242 -19.45 1.85 5.55
C TYR A 242 -19.57 2.05 4.04
N ILE A 243 -19.05 1.13 3.24
CA ILE A 243 -19.05 1.16 1.78
C ILE A 243 -20.28 0.46 1.19
#